data_abc65f37b00cdaf7fedc52b49e25f9cb
#
_entry.id   abc65f37b00cdaf7fedc52b49e25f9cb
#
_cell.length_a   1.000
_cell.length_b   1.000
_cell.length_c   1.000
_cell.angle_alpha   90.00
_cell.angle_beta   90.00
_cell.angle_gamma   90.00
#
_symmetry.space_group_name_H-M   'P 1'
#
loop_
_entity.id
_entity.type
_entity.pdbx_description
1 polymer ?
#
loop_
_entity_poly.entity_id
_entity_poly.type
_entity_poly.pdbx_seq_one_letter_code
_entity_poly.pdbx_strand_id
1 'polypeptide(L)'
;MLKIFQMLLLSLTFGGLLRGDGVYVGVVEFQPNGITPRNAKILTERFRKELNKTEVFTAIERDVFYKQLKKAGVKKTECITVECLADMGFLTNLDLVVGAQVNKISDSSYQILINLVDTDTRIVHKSKTVGVSGGLNDVIIELELLAWNFAWRSPPDFLLMKQRLGASDPKVLAMTKPKTVGGATRRSVFVPGLGSIYRGHPLAGGAFLLSTATCIGLTSSAVGEYSKLQKNRESKLSKYRDATVGDSIIFYRDELLDIDSQMSSINRSIITYSGLTAVLWGLSIIHSR
;
A
#
# COMPACT_ATOMS: atom_id res chain seq x y z
N MET A 1 21.24 10.48 23.69
CA MET A 1 20.91 9.49 22.66
C MET A 1 19.63 8.68 22.97
N LEU A 2 19.38 8.25 24.21
CA LEU A 2 18.18 7.47 24.60
C LEU A 2 16.85 8.23 24.36
N LYS A 3 16.80 9.54 24.59
CA LYS A 3 15.59 10.38 24.37
C LYS A 3 15.20 10.55 22.89
N ILE A 4 16.18 10.55 21.98
CA ILE A 4 15.91 10.65 20.53
C ILE A 4 15.35 9.31 20.01
N PHE A 5 15.82 8.20 20.55
CA PHE A 5 15.33 6.87 20.21
C PHE A 5 13.89 6.63 20.70
N GLN A 6 13.53 7.16 21.88
CA GLN A 6 12.16 7.12 22.40
C GLN A 6 11.18 7.98 21.58
N MET A 7 11.62 9.14 21.08
CA MET A 7 10.79 9.96 20.19
C MET A 7 10.57 9.31 18.81
N LEU A 8 11.57 8.61 18.28
CA LEU A 8 11.46 7.89 17.01
C LEU A 8 10.55 6.65 17.12
N LEU A 9 10.53 5.97 18.27
CA LEU A 9 9.61 4.86 18.55
C LEU A 9 8.16 5.34 18.73
N LEU A 10 7.94 6.51 19.33
CA LEU A 10 6.58 7.06 19.51
C LEU A 10 5.96 7.53 18.19
N SER A 11 6.75 7.97 17.22
CA SER A 11 6.24 8.41 15.92
C SER A 11 5.78 7.24 15.02
N LEU A 12 6.26 6.03 15.28
CA LEU A 12 5.87 4.81 14.55
C LEU A 12 4.51 4.24 14.99
N THR A 13 4.03 4.59 16.18
CA THR A 13 2.75 4.07 16.71
C THR A 13 1.54 4.95 16.38
N PHE A 14 1.74 6.19 15.90
CA PHE A 14 0.65 7.12 15.61
C PHE A 14 0.08 7.05 14.18
N GLY A 15 0.67 6.24 13.31
CA GLY A 15 0.24 6.08 11.91
C GLY A 15 -0.97 5.15 11.67
N GLY A 16 -1.54 4.58 12.74
CA GLY A 16 -2.53 3.48 12.62
C GLY A 16 -4.00 3.81 12.90
N LEU A 17 -4.37 5.04 13.24
CA LEU A 17 -5.69 5.33 13.84
C LEU A 17 -6.59 6.33 13.09
N LEU A 18 -6.45 6.45 11.77
CA LEU A 18 -7.47 7.13 10.96
C LEU A 18 -7.94 6.20 9.84
N ARG A 19 -8.47 5.05 10.21
CA ARG A 19 -9.40 4.32 9.34
C ARG A 19 -10.75 5.00 9.55
N GLY A 20 -11.08 5.96 8.71
CA GLY A 20 -12.43 6.47 8.62
C GLY A 20 -13.35 5.29 8.30
N ASP A 21 -14.40 5.10 9.08
CA ASP A 21 -15.45 4.13 8.79
C ASP A 21 -16.00 4.46 7.40
N GLY A 22 -15.59 3.68 6.39
CA GLY A 22 -16.08 3.86 5.02
C GLY A 22 -17.59 3.65 4.98
N VAL A 23 -18.31 4.48 4.24
CA VAL A 23 -19.76 4.36 4.06
C VAL A 23 -20.07 3.00 3.45
N TYR A 24 -20.90 2.22 4.12
CA TYR A 24 -21.33 0.91 3.64
C TYR A 24 -22.32 1.04 2.49
N VAL A 25 -22.07 0.33 1.38
CA VAL A 25 -22.90 0.40 0.20
C VAL A 25 -23.29 -1.00 -0.29
N GLY A 26 -24.59 -1.18 -0.59
CA GLY A 26 -25.11 -2.35 -1.28
C GLY A 26 -24.95 -2.20 -2.80
N VAL A 27 -24.48 -3.24 -3.48
CA VAL A 27 -24.46 -3.28 -4.94
C VAL A 27 -25.39 -4.36 -5.40
N VAL A 28 -26.54 -3.95 -5.95
CA VAL A 28 -27.56 -4.84 -6.51
C VAL A 28 -27.06 -5.44 -7.82
N GLU A 29 -27.46 -6.68 -8.13
CA GLU A 29 -27.11 -7.32 -9.41
C GLU A 29 -27.60 -6.48 -10.58
N PHE A 30 -26.72 -6.18 -11.51
CA PHE A 30 -27.04 -5.33 -12.65
C PHE A 30 -28.06 -5.97 -13.55
N GLN A 31 -29.07 -5.20 -13.94
CA GLN A 31 -30.15 -5.69 -14.77
C GLN A 31 -29.65 -5.91 -16.22
N PRO A 32 -29.70 -7.15 -16.72
CA PRO A 32 -29.29 -7.42 -18.09
C PRO A 32 -30.41 -7.08 -19.09
N ASN A 33 -30.05 -6.35 -20.15
CA ASN A 33 -30.92 -6.17 -21.30
C ASN A 33 -30.09 -6.42 -22.57
N GLY A 34 -30.36 -7.55 -23.24
CA GLY A 34 -29.55 -7.97 -24.40
C GLY A 34 -28.18 -8.57 -24.08
N ILE A 35 -27.82 -8.72 -22.80
CA ILE A 35 -26.65 -9.47 -22.32
C ILE A 35 -27.10 -10.68 -21.48
N THR A 36 -26.21 -11.66 -21.32
CA THR A 36 -26.53 -12.84 -20.47
C THR A 36 -26.53 -12.49 -18.99
N PRO A 37 -27.34 -13.15 -18.14
CA PRO A 37 -27.31 -12.97 -16.69
C PRO A 37 -25.90 -13.23 -16.09
N ARG A 38 -25.16 -14.19 -16.66
CA ARG A 38 -23.76 -14.47 -16.27
C ARG A 38 -22.86 -13.26 -16.48
N ASN A 39 -22.99 -12.57 -17.62
CA ASN A 39 -22.23 -11.37 -17.91
C ASN A 39 -22.62 -10.23 -16.97
N ALA A 40 -23.90 -10.01 -16.70
CA ALA A 40 -24.37 -9.01 -15.75
C ALA A 40 -23.78 -9.24 -14.37
N LYS A 41 -23.74 -10.47 -13.88
CA LYS A 41 -23.09 -10.85 -12.62
C LYS A 41 -21.59 -10.51 -12.61
N ILE A 42 -20.86 -10.81 -13.69
CA ILE A 42 -19.43 -10.48 -13.81
C ILE A 42 -19.24 -8.96 -13.75
N LEU A 43 -20.07 -8.19 -14.45
CA LEU A 43 -20.01 -6.73 -14.46
C LEU A 43 -20.28 -6.14 -13.07
N THR A 44 -21.29 -6.66 -12.36
CA THR A 44 -21.60 -6.27 -10.97
C THR A 44 -20.41 -6.51 -10.03
N GLU A 45 -19.80 -7.70 -10.13
CA GLU A 45 -18.64 -8.02 -9.28
C GLU A 45 -17.42 -7.16 -9.60
N ARG A 46 -17.21 -6.83 -10.88
CA ARG A 46 -16.14 -5.92 -11.27
C ARG A 46 -16.33 -4.52 -10.70
N PHE A 47 -17.54 -3.96 -10.84
CA PHE A 47 -17.88 -2.67 -10.26
C PHE A 47 -17.70 -2.65 -8.73
N ARG A 48 -18.23 -3.68 -8.02
CA ARG A 48 -18.10 -3.82 -6.56
C ARG A 48 -16.65 -3.83 -6.11
N LYS A 49 -15.81 -4.65 -6.74
CA LYS A 49 -14.39 -4.74 -6.43
C LYS A 49 -13.65 -3.43 -6.68
N GLU A 50 -14.01 -2.73 -7.74
CA GLU A 50 -13.38 -1.46 -8.06
C GLU A 50 -13.83 -0.36 -7.10
N LEU A 51 -15.10 -0.36 -6.71
CA LEU A 51 -15.65 0.57 -5.73
C LEU A 51 -14.94 0.46 -4.36
N ASN A 52 -14.64 -0.76 -3.91
CA ASN A 52 -13.85 -0.98 -2.68
C ASN A 52 -12.43 -0.42 -2.76
N LYS A 53 -11.82 -0.36 -3.95
CA LYS A 53 -10.48 0.22 -4.13
C LYS A 53 -10.45 1.73 -3.98
N THR A 54 -11.60 2.39 -4.05
CA THR A 54 -11.69 3.85 -3.85
C THR A 54 -11.45 4.27 -2.40
N GLU A 55 -11.56 3.34 -1.44
CA GLU A 55 -11.43 3.55 0.01
C GLU A 55 -12.45 4.57 0.57
N VAL A 56 -13.42 5.00 -0.23
CA VAL A 56 -14.54 5.86 0.18
C VAL A 56 -15.72 5.00 0.59
N PHE A 57 -15.98 3.95 -0.18
CA PHE A 57 -17.07 3.03 0.04
C PHE A 57 -16.58 1.65 0.45
N THR A 58 -17.30 1.02 1.35
CA THR A 58 -17.17 -0.40 1.66
C THR A 58 -18.35 -1.14 1.08
N ALA A 59 -18.19 -1.66 -0.13
CA ALA A 59 -19.24 -2.44 -0.79
C ALA A 59 -19.37 -3.82 -0.12
N ILE A 60 -20.57 -4.12 0.39
CA ILE A 60 -20.86 -5.38 1.06
C ILE A 60 -20.71 -6.55 0.09
N GLU A 61 -20.20 -7.68 0.58
CA GLU A 61 -20.08 -8.89 -0.22
C GLU A 61 -21.46 -9.37 -0.70
N ARG A 62 -21.51 -9.82 -1.95
CA ARG A 62 -22.74 -10.26 -2.63
C ARG A 62 -23.53 -11.26 -1.79
N ASP A 63 -22.87 -12.28 -1.30
CA ASP A 63 -23.55 -13.37 -0.59
C ASP A 63 -24.14 -12.93 0.76
N VAL A 64 -23.47 -11.99 1.43
CA VAL A 64 -23.96 -11.35 2.66
C VAL A 64 -25.21 -10.52 2.36
N PHE A 65 -25.14 -9.66 1.34
CA PHE A 65 -26.23 -8.78 0.93
C PHE A 65 -27.51 -9.59 0.56
N TYR A 66 -27.36 -10.57 -0.31
CA TYR A 66 -28.51 -11.39 -0.74
C TYR A 66 -29.04 -12.33 0.35
N LYS A 67 -28.19 -12.77 1.27
CA LYS A 67 -28.65 -13.54 2.43
C LYS A 67 -29.53 -12.69 3.35
N GLN A 68 -29.22 -11.41 3.52
CA GLN A 68 -30.06 -10.47 4.28
C GLN A 68 -31.39 -10.22 3.57
N LEU A 69 -31.36 -9.91 2.28
CA LEU A 69 -32.59 -9.72 1.47
C LEU A 69 -33.50 -10.95 1.50
N LYS A 70 -32.93 -12.14 1.37
CA LYS A 70 -33.70 -13.40 1.45
C LYS A 70 -34.35 -13.58 2.83
N LYS A 71 -33.66 -13.25 3.92
CA LYS A 71 -34.25 -13.27 5.28
C LYS A 71 -35.40 -12.27 5.41
N ALA A 72 -35.33 -11.12 4.73
CA ALA A 72 -36.38 -10.11 4.69
C ALA A 72 -37.51 -10.46 3.72
N GLY A 73 -37.51 -11.65 3.09
CA GLY A 73 -38.59 -12.11 2.20
C GLY A 73 -38.51 -11.58 0.75
N VAL A 74 -37.44 -10.90 0.38
CA VAL A 74 -37.28 -10.37 -0.99
C VAL A 74 -36.93 -11.50 -1.95
N LYS A 75 -37.77 -11.67 -2.97
CA LYS A 75 -37.57 -12.69 -4.01
C LYS A 75 -36.88 -12.14 -5.26
N LYS A 76 -37.10 -10.84 -5.57
CA LYS A 76 -36.54 -10.19 -6.76
C LYS A 76 -35.18 -9.58 -6.42
N THR A 77 -34.16 -9.95 -7.18
CA THR A 77 -32.76 -9.54 -6.92
C THR A 77 -32.25 -8.49 -7.90
N GLU A 78 -33.06 -8.16 -8.93
CA GLU A 78 -32.74 -7.18 -9.96
C GLU A 78 -33.61 -5.95 -9.79
N CYS A 79 -32.98 -4.79 -9.66
CA CYS A 79 -33.68 -3.56 -9.35
C CYS A 79 -32.87 -2.36 -9.85
N ILE A 80 -33.58 -1.35 -10.40
CA ILE A 80 -32.97 -0.11 -10.87
C ILE A 80 -33.77 1.13 -10.46
N THR A 81 -35.05 0.98 -10.11
CA THR A 81 -35.87 2.12 -9.67
C THR A 81 -35.46 2.58 -8.28
N VAL A 82 -35.62 3.87 -8.04
CA VAL A 82 -35.20 4.50 -6.77
C VAL A 82 -35.89 3.84 -5.57
N GLU A 83 -37.19 3.63 -5.68
CA GLU A 83 -38.00 3.04 -4.60
C GLU A 83 -37.51 1.62 -4.27
N CYS A 84 -37.27 0.82 -5.28
CA CYS A 84 -36.84 -0.56 -5.09
C CYS A 84 -35.39 -0.61 -4.52
N LEU A 85 -34.48 0.24 -4.97
CA LEU A 85 -33.12 0.32 -4.42
C LEU A 85 -33.13 0.77 -2.96
N ALA A 86 -33.95 1.79 -2.63
CA ALA A 86 -34.11 2.27 -1.27
C ALA A 86 -34.71 1.19 -0.34
N ASP A 87 -35.74 0.46 -0.82
CA ASP A 87 -36.31 -0.64 -0.05
C ASP A 87 -35.30 -1.76 0.23
N MET A 88 -34.47 -2.11 -0.76
CA MET A 88 -33.39 -3.09 -0.56
C MET A 88 -32.37 -2.62 0.47
N GLY A 89 -31.98 -1.36 0.43
CA GLY A 89 -31.08 -0.77 1.40
C GLY A 89 -31.66 -0.75 2.80
N PHE A 90 -32.89 -0.31 2.94
CA PHE A 90 -33.61 -0.29 4.22
C PHE A 90 -33.70 -1.69 4.86
N LEU A 91 -34.04 -2.70 4.07
CA LEU A 91 -34.14 -4.10 4.53
C LEU A 91 -32.77 -4.72 4.90
N THR A 92 -31.69 -4.15 4.42
CA THR A 92 -30.32 -4.62 4.72
C THR A 92 -29.55 -3.70 5.66
N ASN A 93 -30.21 -2.65 6.17
CA ASN A 93 -29.65 -1.62 7.07
C ASN A 93 -28.37 -0.98 6.48
N LEU A 94 -28.49 -0.55 5.22
CA LEU A 94 -27.44 0.14 4.49
C LEU A 94 -27.85 1.57 4.17
N ASP A 95 -26.87 2.50 4.29
CA ASP A 95 -27.11 3.92 4.01
C ASP A 95 -27.29 4.19 2.52
N LEU A 96 -26.54 3.47 1.68
CA LEU A 96 -26.50 3.67 0.24
C LEU A 96 -26.65 2.34 -0.53
N VAL A 97 -27.33 2.40 -1.68
CA VAL A 97 -27.45 1.27 -2.60
C VAL A 97 -27.20 1.70 -4.04
N VAL A 98 -26.42 0.91 -4.76
CA VAL A 98 -26.19 1.07 -6.20
C VAL A 98 -26.94 0.02 -6.98
N GLY A 99 -27.68 0.46 -8.00
CA GLY A 99 -28.26 -0.38 -9.03
C GLY A 99 -27.87 0.10 -10.41
N ALA A 100 -27.72 -0.83 -11.35
CA ALA A 100 -27.44 -0.48 -12.74
C ALA A 100 -28.19 -1.38 -13.71
N GLN A 101 -28.40 -0.85 -14.92
CA GLN A 101 -28.88 -1.59 -16.07
C GLN A 101 -27.85 -1.49 -17.20
N VAL A 102 -27.57 -2.61 -17.84
CA VAL A 102 -26.70 -2.68 -19.00
C VAL A 102 -27.49 -3.11 -20.20
N ASN A 103 -27.67 -2.20 -21.14
CA ASN A 103 -28.41 -2.41 -22.37
C ASN A 103 -27.45 -2.69 -23.52
N LYS A 104 -27.61 -3.78 -24.24
CA LYS A 104 -26.93 -4.01 -25.51
C LYS A 104 -27.74 -3.34 -26.62
N ILE A 105 -27.21 -2.29 -27.25
CA ILE A 105 -27.86 -1.53 -28.31
C ILE A 105 -27.57 -2.18 -29.67
N SER A 106 -26.31 -2.62 -29.86
CA SER A 106 -25.88 -3.37 -31.06
C SER A 106 -24.76 -4.33 -30.68
N ASP A 107 -24.17 -5.03 -31.62
CA ASP A 107 -23.07 -5.97 -31.35
C ASP A 107 -21.80 -5.28 -30.84
N SER A 108 -21.64 -4.00 -31.13
CA SER A 108 -20.50 -3.18 -30.70
C SER A 108 -20.90 -1.92 -29.94
N SER A 109 -22.09 -1.87 -29.35
CA SER A 109 -22.56 -0.70 -28.62
C SER A 109 -23.41 -1.08 -27.43
N TYR A 110 -23.12 -0.48 -26.30
CA TYR A 110 -23.82 -0.70 -25.03
C TYR A 110 -24.20 0.64 -24.40
N GLN A 111 -25.19 0.62 -23.54
CA GLN A 111 -25.57 1.73 -22.69
C GLN A 111 -25.61 1.26 -21.23
N ILE A 112 -25.01 2.00 -20.35
CA ILE A 112 -25.00 1.74 -18.90
C ILE A 112 -25.82 2.84 -18.25
N LEU A 113 -26.87 2.48 -17.52
CA LEU A 113 -27.59 3.36 -16.62
C LEU A 113 -27.28 2.92 -15.19
N ILE A 114 -26.78 3.80 -14.35
CA ILE A 114 -26.38 3.48 -12.98
C ILE A 114 -26.84 4.58 -12.01
N ASN A 115 -27.43 4.15 -10.88
CA ASN A 115 -27.98 5.01 -9.83
C ASN A 115 -27.35 4.66 -8.49
N LEU A 116 -26.96 5.67 -7.72
CA LEU A 116 -26.62 5.59 -6.30
C LEU A 116 -27.74 6.27 -5.51
N VAL A 117 -28.41 5.52 -4.66
CA VAL A 117 -29.60 5.94 -3.95
C VAL A 117 -29.32 5.93 -2.44
N ASP A 118 -29.71 6.99 -1.77
CA ASP A 118 -29.78 7.06 -0.31
C ASP A 118 -31.05 6.32 0.17
N THR A 119 -30.84 5.45 1.12
CA THR A 119 -31.87 4.54 1.61
C THR A 119 -32.92 5.23 2.44
N ASP A 120 -32.49 6.14 3.31
CA ASP A 120 -33.38 6.80 4.26
C ASP A 120 -34.20 7.91 3.60
N THR A 121 -33.51 8.76 2.82
CA THR A 121 -34.16 9.89 2.15
C THR A 121 -34.83 9.52 0.83
N ARG A 122 -34.51 8.34 0.27
CA ARG A 122 -34.95 7.88 -1.06
C ARG A 122 -34.55 8.84 -2.19
N ILE A 123 -33.45 9.56 -2.00
CA ILE A 123 -32.92 10.52 -2.98
C ILE A 123 -31.82 9.87 -3.80
N VAL A 124 -31.78 10.18 -5.10
CA VAL A 124 -30.68 9.79 -5.98
C VAL A 124 -29.49 10.71 -5.69
N HIS A 125 -28.47 10.19 -5.02
CA HIS A 125 -27.20 10.93 -4.81
C HIS A 125 -26.45 11.15 -6.12
N LYS A 126 -26.47 10.15 -6.99
CA LYS A 126 -25.79 10.22 -8.28
C LYS A 126 -26.45 9.28 -9.27
N SER A 127 -26.69 9.79 -10.47
CA SER A 127 -27.17 9.02 -11.62
C SER A 127 -26.28 9.31 -12.82
N LYS A 128 -26.00 8.31 -13.63
CA LYS A 128 -25.25 8.48 -14.86
C LYS A 128 -25.70 7.49 -15.92
N THR A 129 -25.84 8.02 -17.14
CA THR A 129 -26.06 7.22 -18.35
C THR A 129 -24.85 7.39 -19.25
N VAL A 130 -24.23 6.28 -19.65
CA VAL A 130 -23.01 6.29 -20.48
C VAL A 130 -23.20 5.32 -21.65
N GLY A 131 -22.89 5.80 -22.85
CA GLY A 131 -22.75 4.98 -24.04
C GLY A 131 -21.33 4.41 -24.14
N VAL A 132 -21.22 3.14 -24.45
CA VAL A 132 -19.94 2.45 -24.64
C VAL A 132 -19.87 1.86 -26.03
N SER A 133 -18.88 2.23 -26.80
CA SER A 133 -18.59 1.66 -28.11
C SER A 133 -17.51 0.59 -27.96
N GLY A 134 -17.73 -0.59 -28.51
CA GLY A 134 -16.84 -1.74 -28.42
C GLY A 134 -17.51 -2.99 -27.88
N GLY A 135 -16.74 -3.88 -27.26
CA GLY A 135 -17.21 -5.15 -26.71
C GLY A 135 -17.47 -5.10 -25.20
N LEU A 136 -17.78 -6.26 -24.63
CA LEU A 136 -18.04 -6.39 -23.19
C LEU A 136 -16.82 -5.98 -22.33
N ASN A 137 -15.60 -6.12 -22.86
CA ASN A 137 -14.39 -5.66 -22.16
C ASN A 137 -14.36 -4.14 -21.99
N ASP A 138 -14.89 -3.40 -22.97
CA ASP A 138 -14.96 -1.93 -22.90
C ASP A 138 -16.03 -1.50 -21.90
N VAL A 139 -17.13 -2.26 -21.79
CA VAL A 139 -18.13 -2.08 -20.72
C VAL A 139 -17.50 -2.28 -19.34
N ILE A 140 -16.63 -3.27 -19.16
CA ILE A 140 -15.90 -3.50 -17.89
C ILE A 140 -15.04 -2.29 -17.55
N ILE A 141 -14.28 -1.76 -18.53
CA ILE A 141 -13.42 -0.60 -18.31
C ILE A 141 -14.23 0.62 -17.88
N GLU A 142 -15.34 0.87 -18.56
CA GLU A 142 -16.21 1.99 -18.24
C GLU A 142 -16.84 1.86 -16.85
N LEU A 143 -17.27 0.65 -16.46
CA LEU A 143 -17.78 0.39 -15.12
C LEU A 143 -16.70 0.59 -14.03
N GLU A 144 -15.46 0.18 -14.31
CA GLU A 144 -14.32 0.44 -13.42
C GLU A 144 -14.11 1.95 -13.23
N LEU A 145 -14.18 2.75 -14.29
CA LEU A 145 -14.10 4.22 -14.23
C LEU A 145 -15.30 4.86 -13.52
N LEU A 146 -16.51 4.32 -13.75
CA LEU A 146 -17.71 4.78 -13.07
C LEU A 146 -17.63 4.56 -11.55
N ALA A 147 -17.02 3.47 -11.08
CA ALA A 147 -16.85 3.24 -9.65
C ALA A 147 -16.05 4.37 -8.98
N TRP A 148 -14.96 4.84 -9.60
CA TRP A 148 -14.18 5.99 -9.13
C TRP A 148 -14.95 7.30 -9.22
N ASN A 149 -15.68 7.50 -10.30
CA ASN A 149 -16.53 8.67 -10.48
C ASN A 149 -17.63 8.74 -9.40
N PHE A 150 -18.26 7.61 -9.06
CA PHE A 150 -19.29 7.53 -8.02
C PHE A 150 -18.72 7.77 -6.63
N ALA A 151 -17.46 7.46 -6.41
CA ALA A 151 -16.74 7.74 -5.17
C ALA A 151 -16.16 9.18 -5.11
N TRP A 152 -16.44 10.03 -6.07
CA TRP A 152 -15.88 11.40 -6.19
C TRP A 152 -14.36 11.40 -6.14
N ARG A 153 -13.73 10.36 -6.66
CA ARG A 153 -12.27 10.21 -6.73
C ARG A 153 -11.81 10.16 -8.18
N SER A 154 -10.61 10.67 -8.41
CA SER A 154 -9.96 10.51 -9.71
C SER A 154 -9.54 9.06 -9.92
N PRO A 155 -9.85 8.45 -11.07
CA PRO A 155 -9.40 7.10 -11.37
C PRO A 155 -7.87 7.06 -11.49
N PRO A 156 -7.22 5.95 -11.12
CA PRO A 156 -5.79 5.79 -11.27
C PRO A 156 -5.36 5.78 -12.74
N ASP A 157 -4.16 6.26 -13.01
CA ASP A 157 -3.62 6.45 -14.37
C ASP A 157 -3.70 5.20 -15.24
N PHE A 158 -3.53 4.01 -14.63
CA PHE A 158 -3.62 2.75 -15.36
C PHE A 158 -5.03 2.50 -15.94
N LEU A 159 -6.10 2.93 -15.26
CA LEU A 159 -7.48 2.81 -15.78
C LEU A 159 -7.70 3.77 -16.95
N LEU A 160 -7.18 4.99 -16.87
CA LEU A 160 -7.24 5.96 -17.98
C LEU A 160 -6.45 5.45 -19.19
N MET A 161 -5.28 4.85 -18.97
CA MET A 161 -4.51 4.22 -20.05
C MET A 161 -5.24 3.01 -20.65
N LYS A 162 -5.86 2.18 -19.80
CA LYS A 162 -6.67 1.04 -20.23
C LYS A 162 -7.86 1.46 -21.11
N GLN A 163 -8.50 2.59 -20.79
CA GLN A 163 -9.56 3.17 -21.62
C GLN A 163 -9.03 3.64 -22.99
N ARG A 164 -7.85 4.29 -23.00
CA ARG A 164 -7.28 4.86 -24.24
C ARG A 164 -6.68 3.81 -25.17
N LEU A 165 -6.01 2.82 -24.64
CA LEU A 165 -5.19 1.84 -25.37
C LEU A 165 -5.86 0.48 -25.50
N GLY A 166 -6.90 0.22 -24.72
CA GLY A 166 -7.53 -1.09 -24.59
C GLY A 166 -6.85 -1.99 -23.54
N ALA A 167 -7.62 -2.92 -23.00
CA ALA A 167 -7.17 -3.83 -21.93
C ALA A 167 -6.02 -4.77 -22.32
N SER A 168 -5.85 -5.04 -23.60
CA SER A 168 -4.83 -5.96 -24.14
C SER A 168 -3.51 -5.28 -24.51
N ASP A 169 -3.41 -3.96 -24.39
CA ASP A 169 -2.17 -3.25 -24.73
C ASP A 169 -1.02 -3.67 -23.81
N PRO A 170 0.20 -3.95 -24.33
CA PRO A 170 1.35 -4.37 -23.54
C PRO A 170 1.71 -3.41 -22.40
N LYS A 171 1.49 -2.09 -22.59
CA LYS A 171 1.76 -1.09 -21.55
C LYS A 171 0.77 -1.23 -20.40
N VAL A 172 -0.52 -1.45 -20.71
CA VAL A 172 -1.57 -1.69 -19.72
C VAL A 172 -1.32 -3.00 -18.97
N LEU A 173 -0.98 -4.07 -19.69
CA LEU A 173 -0.62 -5.36 -19.10
C LEU A 173 0.59 -5.29 -18.18
N ALA A 174 1.59 -4.48 -18.52
CA ALA A 174 2.76 -4.27 -17.67
C ALA A 174 2.39 -3.57 -16.35
N MET A 175 1.47 -2.61 -16.38
CA MET A 175 0.99 -1.90 -15.18
C MET A 175 0.07 -2.76 -14.29
N THR A 176 -0.69 -3.68 -14.91
CA THR A 176 -1.64 -4.54 -14.19
C THR A 176 -1.01 -5.85 -13.70
N LYS A 177 0.26 -6.10 -14.01
CA LYS A 177 0.98 -7.27 -13.48
C LYS A 177 0.90 -7.30 -11.97
N PRO A 178 0.40 -8.39 -11.37
CA PRO A 178 0.31 -8.48 -9.91
C PRO A 178 1.72 -8.41 -9.32
N LYS A 179 1.89 -7.50 -8.37
CA LYS A 179 3.13 -7.37 -7.63
C LYS A 179 3.29 -8.59 -6.72
N THR A 180 4.17 -9.50 -7.12
CA THR A 180 4.36 -10.77 -6.40
C THR A 180 5.17 -10.58 -5.13
N VAL A 181 4.81 -11.32 -4.07
CA VAL A 181 5.57 -11.36 -2.80
C VAL A 181 7.03 -11.73 -3.05
N GLY A 182 7.29 -12.76 -3.88
CA GLY A 182 8.66 -13.16 -4.22
C GLY A 182 9.46 -12.06 -4.92
N GLY A 183 8.81 -11.26 -5.79
CA GLY A 183 9.45 -10.09 -6.42
C GLY A 183 9.78 -8.99 -5.44
N ALA A 184 8.93 -8.75 -4.44
CA ALA A 184 9.17 -7.79 -3.38
C ALA A 184 10.31 -8.24 -2.46
N THR A 185 10.27 -9.50 -2.00
CA THR A 185 11.30 -10.09 -1.13
C THR A 185 12.68 -10.03 -1.78
N ARG A 186 12.81 -10.44 -3.05
CA ARG A 186 14.10 -10.35 -3.77
C ARG A 186 14.66 -8.92 -3.76
N ARG A 187 13.83 -7.91 -4.01
CA ARG A 187 14.26 -6.50 -3.98
C ARG A 187 14.72 -6.05 -2.60
N SER A 188 14.03 -6.45 -1.53
CA SER A 188 14.41 -6.13 -0.15
C SER A 188 15.68 -6.87 0.30
N VAL A 189 16.00 -8.03 -0.27
CA VAL A 189 17.26 -8.75 -0.01
C VAL A 189 18.46 -7.95 -0.55
N PHE A 190 18.34 -7.34 -1.74
CA PHE A 190 19.42 -6.54 -2.31
C PHE A 190 19.50 -5.13 -1.73
N VAL A 191 18.37 -4.47 -1.55
CA VAL A 191 18.30 -3.11 -1.00
C VAL A 191 17.14 -3.01 -0.02
N PRO A 192 17.41 -2.71 1.27
CA PRO A 192 16.39 -2.59 2.29
C PRO A 192 15.33 -1.56 1.89
N GLY A 193 14.05 -1.92 1.99
CA GLY A 193 12.93 -1.03 1.69
C GLY A 193 12.42 -1.07 0.24
N LEU A 194 13.20 -1.53 -0.74
CA LEU A 194 12.75 -1.59 -2.15
C LEU A 194 11.55 -2.52 -2.37
N GLY A 195 11.44 -3.60 -1.62
CA GLY A 195 10.29 -4.49 -1.68
C GLY A 195 9.00 -3.82 -1.21
N SER A 196 9.07 -3.04 -0.14
CA SER A 196 7.94 -2.27 0.38
C SER A 196 7.49 -1.19 -0.61
N ILE A 197 8.43 -0.46 -1.22
CA ILE A 197 8.14 0.51 -2.30
C ILE A 197 7.48 -0.20 -3.48
N TYR A 198 8.02 -1.35 -3.89
CA TYR A 198 7.44 -2.14 -4.98
C TYR A 198 6.00 -2.57 -4.70
N ARG A 199 5.64 -2.88 -3.45
CA ARG A 199 4.27 -3.24 -3.05
C ARG A 199 3.32 -2.06 -2.91
N GLY A 200 3.80 -0.82 -3.02
CA GLY A 200 2.99 0.38 -2.91
C GLY A 200 3.02 1.05 -1.54
N HIS A 201 4.00 0.70 -0.69
CA HIS A 201 4.25 1.35 0.60
C HIS A 201 5.52 2.22 0.56
N PRO A 202 5.53 3.35 -0.19
CA PRO A 202 6.74 4.15 -0.42
C PRO A 202 7.29 4.78 0.85
N LEU A 203 6.43 5.20 1.78
CA LEU A 203 6.85 5.81 3.04
C LEU A 203 7.60 4.81 3.93
N ALA A 204 7.03 3.61 4.10
CA ALA A 204 7.69 2.56 4.88
C ALA A 204 9.01 2.11 4.21
N GLY A 205 9.00 1.91 2.90
CA GLY A 205 10.20 1.55 2.16
C GLY A 205 11.28 2.62 2.21
N GLY A 206 10.92 3.89 2.10
CA GLY A 206 11.81 5.04 2.25
C GLY A 206 12.41 5.12 3.66
N ALA A 207 11.63 4.87 4.69
CA ALA A 207 12.11 4.84 6.07
C ALA A 207 13.18 3.75 6.29
N PHE A 208 12.95 2.52 5.79
CA PHE A 208 13.94 1.45 5.85
C PHE A 208 15.24 1.81 5.10
N LEU A 209 15.10 2.41 3.92
CA LEU A 209 16.24 2.81 3.10
C LEU A 209 17.10 3.86 3.79
N LEU A 210 16.49 4.93 4.29
CA LEU A 210 17.18 6.02 5.00
C LEU A 210 17.82 5.53 6.29
N SER A 211 17.09 4.77 7.11
CA SER A 211 17.62 4.25 8.38
C SER A 211 18.84 3.34 8.16
N THR A 212 18.76 2.45 7.17
CA THR A 212 19.86 1.54 6.84
C THR A 212 21.06 2.29 6.30
N ALA A 213 20.85 3.26 5.39
CA ALA A 213 21.92 4.09 4.85
C ALA A 213 22.63 4.91 5.95
N THR A 214 21.86 5.46 6.90
CA THR A 214 22.40 6.18 8.06
C THR A 214 23.28 5.27 8.93
N CYS A 215 22.79 4.07 9.25
CA CYS A 215 23.58 3.11 10.05
C CYS A 215 24.87 2.67 9.33
N ILE A 216 24.83 2.46 8.01
CA ILE A 216 26.01 2.14 7.21
C ILE A 216 27.00 3.31 7.22
N GLY A 217 26.52 4.55 7.07
CA GLY A 217 27.35 5.75 7.12
C GLY A 217 28.05 5.91 8.47
N LEU A 218 27.32 5.74 9.58
CA LEU A 218 27.88 5.79 10.93
C LEU A 218 28.90 4.67 11.18
N THR A 219 28.62 3.46 10.70
CA THR A 219 29.58 2.34 10.78
C THR A 219 30.87 2.66 10.01
N SER A 220 30.74 3.17 8.79
CA SER A 220 31.89 3.53 7.95
C SER A 220 32.76 4.63 8.58
N SER A 221 32.11 5.64 9.16
CA SER A 221 32.81 6.70 9.91
C SER A 221 33.57 6.14 11.11
N ALA A 222 32.91 5.31 11.92
CA ALA A 222 33.53 4.70 13.09
C ALA A 222 34.70 3.77 12.72
N VAL A 223 34.58 2.99 11.62
CA VAL A 223 35.69 2.18 11.10
C VAL A 223 36.85 3.05 10.66
N GLY A 224 36.60 4.21 10.03
CA GLY A 224 37.61 5.17 9.64
C GLY A 224 38.39 5.75 10.85
N GLU A 225 37.66 6.13 11.92
CA GLU A 225 38.24 6.59 13.18
C GLU A 225 39.06 5.49 13.88
N TYR A 226 38.51 4.28 13.94
CA TYR A 226 39.23 3.13 14.49
C TYR A 226 40.57 2.89 13.78
N SER A 227 40.58 2.94 12.46
CA SER A 227 41.78 2.75 11.65
C SER A 227 42.84 3.85 11.90
N LYS A 228 42.40 5.11 12.13
CA LYS A 228 43.31 6.20 12.48
C LYS A 228 43.93 5.98 13.86
N LEU A 229 43.11 5.60 14.85
CA LEU A 229 43.60 5.31 16.21
C LEU A 229 44.56 4.11 16.21
N GLN A 230 44.29 3.09 15.43
CA GLN A 230 45.20 1.93 15.29
C GLN A 230 46.56 2.35 14.77
N LYS A 231 46.65 3.19 13.73
CA LYS A 231 47.95 3.72 13.22
C LYS A 231 48.63 4.56 14.27
N ASN A 232 47.91 5.42 15.02
CA ASN A 232 48.46 6.20 16.10
C ASN A 232 49.01 5.31 17.21
N ARG A 233 48.26 4.28 17.61
CA ARG A 233 48.66 3.27 18.59
C ARG A 233 49.94 2.57 18.19
N GLU A 234 50.11 2.15 16.95
CA GLU A 234 51.33 1.51 16.45
C GLU A 234 52.52 2.46 16.55
N SER A 235 52.34 3.71 16.14
CA SER A 235 53.38 4.74 16.27
C SER A 235 53.80 5.00 17.73
N LYS A 236 52.83 5.11 18.66
CA LYS A 236 53.10 5.29 20.09
C LYS A 236 53.72 4.07 20.73
N LEU A 237 53.31 2.86 20.30
CA LEU A 237 53.87 1.58 20.76
C LEU A 237 55.36 1.45 20.37
N SER A 238 55.77 1.90 19.18
CA SER A 238 57.17 1.96 18.79
C SER A 238 57.95 2.86 19.74
N LYS A 239 57.48 4.10 19.99
CA LYS A 239 58.10 5.03 20.90
C LYS A 239 58.19 4.54 22.35
N TYR A 240 57.14 3.82 22.82
CA TYR A 240 57.15 3.15 24.11
C TYR A 240 58.23 2.11 24.23
N ARG A 241 58.46 1.31 23.20
CA ARG A 241 59.48 0.26 23.14
C ARG A 241 60.90 0.85 23.15
N ASP A 242 61.08 2.00 22.53
CA ASP A 242 62.37 2.66 22.37
C ASP A 242 62.69 3.58 23.59
N ALA A 243 61.73 3.79 24.50
CA ALA A 243 61.88 4.67 25.65
C ALA A 243 62.79 4.03 26.72
N THR A 244 63.82 4.75 27.14
CA THR A 244 64.78 4.29 28.12
C THR A 244 64.70 5.07 29.45
N VAL A 245 64.01 6.21 29.45
CA VAL A 245 63.86 7.10 30.65
C VAL A 245 62.48 6.82 31.27
N GLY A 246 62.41 6.67 32.61
CA GLY A 246 61.24 6.32 33.37
C GLY A 246 60.04 7.21 33.09
N ASP A 247 60.20 8.53 33.04
CA ASP A 247 59.12 9.48 32.76
C ASP A 247 58.53 9.30 31.32
N SER A 248 59.40 9.00 30.37
CA SER A 248 58.95 8.74 28.97
C SER A 248 58.19 7.43 28.86
N ILE A 249 58.56 6.42 29.62
CA ILE A 249 57.87 5.12 29.68
C ILE A 249 56.46 5.32 30.24
N ILE A 250 56.32 6.05 31.35
CA ILE A 250 55.02 6.34 31.98
C ILE A 250 54.15 7.14 31.02
N PHE A 251 54.68 8.18 30.39
CA PHE A 251 53.97 9.04 29.43
C PHE A 251 53.37 8.22 28.25
N TYR A 252 54.21 7.43 27.58
CA TYR A 252 53.73 6.65 26.42
C TYR A 252 52.78 5.51 26.83
N ARG A 253 52.94 4.96 28.04
CA ARG A 253 52.00 3.96 28.57
C ARG A 253 50.62 4.57 28.78
N ASP A 254 50.53 5.75 29.38
CA ASP A 254 49.27 6.41 29.66
C ASP A 254 48.55 6.86 28.36
N GLU A 255 49.33 7.33 27.35
CA GLU A 255 48.81 7.60 26.01
C GLU A 255 48.25 6.33 25.34
N LEU A 256 48.92 5.20 25.46
CA LEU A 256 48.45 3.92 24.92
C LEU A 256 47.15 3.45 25.60
N LEU A 257 47.04 3.60 26.92
CA LEU A 257 45.82 3.26 27.67
C LEU A 257 44.63 4.13 27.25
N ASP A 258 44.86 5.43 27.01
CA ASP A 258 43.82 6.32 26.51
C ASP A 258 43.38 5.95 25.09
N ILE A 259 44.30 5.66 24.17
CA ILE A 259 44.00 5.17 22.83
C ILE A 259 43.21 3.86 22.87
N ASP A 260 43.60 2.90 23.72
CA ASP A 260 42.90 1.62 23.84
C ASP A 260 41.50 1.81 24.40
N SER A 261 41.28 2.76 25.33
CA SER A 261 39.96 3.13 25.81
C SER A 261 39.07 3.70 24.68
N GLN A 262 39.61 4.64 23.89
CA GLN A 262 38.92 5.24 22.74
C GLN A 262 38.56 4.17 21.68
N MET A 263 39.51 3.29 21.33
CA MET A 263 39.32 2.19 20.41
C MET A 263 38.22 1.22 20.89
N SER A 264 38.19 0.93 22.20
CA SER A 264 37.15 0.10 22.80
C SER A 264 35.75 0.74 22.66
N SER A 265 35.64 2.05 22.89
CA SER A 265 34.41 2.81 22.74
C SER A 265 33.91 2.81 21.28
N ILE A 266 34.80 3.06 20.32
CA ILE A 266 34.48 3.05 18.91
C ILE A 266 34.10 1.66 18.43
N ASN A 267 34.76 0.61 18.88
CA ASN A 267 34.45 -0.76 18.56
C ASN A 267 33.01 -1.14 19.00
N ARG A 268 32.58 -0.70 20.20
CA ARG A 268 31.21 -0.84 20.63
C ARG A 268 30.20 -0.17 19.68
N SER A 269 30.55 1.04 19.22
CA SER A 269 29.73 1.78 18.25
C SER A 269 29.63 1.03 16.93
N ILE A 270 30.73 0.48 16.42
CA ILE A 270 30.76 -0.34 15.19
C ILE A 270 29.82 -1.56 15.33
N ILE A 271 29.96 -2.30 16.43
CA ILE A 271 29.11 -3.46 16.70
C ILE A 271 27.64 -3.06 16.78
N THR A 272 27.33 -1.95 17.47
CA THR A 272 25.95 -1.47 17.63
C THR A 272 25.33 -1.08 16.30
N TYR A 273 26.02 -0.26 15.49
CA TYR A 273 25.50 0.20 14.19
C TYR A 273 25.40 -0.93 13.17
N SER A 274 26.36 -1.85 13.16
CA SER A 274 26.32 -3.04 12.30
C SER A 274 25.16 -3.95 12.68
N GLY A 275 24.93 -4.17 13.98
CA GLY A 275 23.80 -4.93 14.48
C GLY A 275 22.46 -4.30 14.12
N LEU A 276 22.33 -2.98 14.30
CA LEU A 276 21.12 -2.24 13.89
C LEU A 276 20.88 -2.35 12.38
N THR A 277 21.93 -2.27 11.57
CA THR A 277 21.83 -2.44 10.11
C THR A 277 21.25 -3.81 9.76
N ALA A 278 21.76 -4.88 10.37
CA ALA A 278 21.28 -6.24 10.13
C ALA A 278 19.81 -6.42 10.56
N VAL A 279 19.41 -5.88 11.71
CA VAL A 279 18.03 -5.91 12.19
C VAL A 279 17.08 -5.16 11.25
N LEU A 280 17.43 -3.92 10.87
CA LEU A 280 16.62 -3.12 9.95
C LEU A 280 16.47 -3.79 8.59
N TRP A 281 17.53 -4.42 8.10
CA TRP A 281 17.48 -5.17 6.84
C TRP A 281 16.56 -6.38 6.94
N GLY A 282 16.66 -7.16 8.01
CA GLY A 282 15.78 -8.30 8.28
C GLY A 282 14.31 -7.89 8.38
N LEU A 283 14.02 -6.81 9.13
CA LEU A 283 12.66 -6.26 9.23
C LEU A 283 12.11 -5.79 7.88
N SER A 284 12.94 -5.17 7.05
CA SER A 284 12.56 -4.76 5.69
C SER A 284 12.16 -5.96 4.82
N ILE A 285 12.86 -7.09 4.94
CA ILE A 285 12.52 -8.33 4.21
C ILE A 285 11.18 -8.89 4.70
N ILE A 286 10.95 -8.90 6.01
CA ILE A 286 9.69 -9.39 6.61
C ILE A 286 8.54 -8.48 6.18
N HIS A 287 8.70 -7.16 6.26
CA HIS A 287 7.67 -6.20 5.88
C HIS A 287 7.34 -6.23 4.37
N SER A 288 8.24 -6.71 3.53
CA SER A 288 8.02 -6.87 2.09
C SER A 288 7.21 -8.11 1.72
N ARG A 289 6.94 -9.01 2.66
CA ARG A 289 6.09 -10.20 2.46
C ARG A 289 4.61 -9.87 2.63
#